data_d33b459f682c69eacbca7c1bab7288f4
#
_entry.id   d33b459f682c69eacbca7c1bab7288f4
#
_cell.length_a   1.000
_cell.length_b   1.000
_cell.length_c   1.000
_cell.angle_alpha   90.00
_cell.angle_beta   90.00
_cell.angle_gamma   90.00
#
_symmetry.space_group_name_H-M   'P 1'
#
loop_
_entity.id
_entity.type
_entity.pdbx_description
1 polymer ?
#
loop_
_entity_poly.entity_id
_entity_poly.type
_entity_poly.pdbx_seq_one_letter_code
_entity_poly.pdbx_strand_id
1 'polypeptide(L)'
;MTTEEKLLQTLEKMRTAINEKNLNDLTSHVDVDAFLNEGYDEVIDELAKNCSKFNKMYPHDLLFKFGSTALRFYNERFRGVHLGFVKRTMNAYFDKNLTPPKSFITNPINFCGVELGKLLKSLHCDIKKVSVENSRAVAEVDIFGDNSSYGRMWGNLHFVFEFVEVGGVWKLKKILNVRELVAPVLDMAETFWPHEWDLGIKL
;
A
#
# COMPACT_ATOMS: atom_id res chain seq x y z
N MET A 1 29.86 3.15 -11.85
CA MET A 1 28.50 2.68 -11.48
C MET A 1 27.51 3.31 -12.45
N THR A 2 26.81 2.51 -13.19
CA THR A 2 25.78 2.97 -14.14
C THR A 2 24.59 3.54 -13.38
N THR A 3 23.71 4.28 -14.07
CA THR A 3 22.48 4.82 -13.45
C THR A 3 21.55 3.70 -13.01
N GLU A 4 21.48 2.63 -13.79
CA GLU A 4 20.73 1.42 -13.44
C GLU A 4 21.26 0.76 -12.16
N GLU A 5 22.56 0.61 -12.02
CA GLU A 5 23.19 0.07 -10.80
C GLU A 5 22.86 0.92 -9.57
N LYS A 6 22.84 2.26 -9.72
CA LYS A 6 22.44 3.19 -8.65
C LYS A 6 20.99 2.99 -8.23
N LEU A 7 20.08 2.77 -9.19
CA LEU A 7 18.67 2.54 -8.89
C LEU A 7 18.45 1.20 -8.19
N LEU A 8 19.10 0.13 -8.67
CA LEU A 8 19.08 -1.17 -8.00
C LEU A 8 19.57 -1.06 -6.56
N GLN A 9 20.66 -0.31 -6.36
CA GLN A 9 21.18 -0.06 -5.01
C GLN A 9 20.20 0.73 -4.14
N THR A 10 19.42 1.65 -4.72
CA THR A 10 18.37 2.39 -4.01
C THR A 10 17.23 1.46 -3.57
N LEU A 11 16.77 0.57 -4.45
CA LEU A 11 15.74 -0.41 -4.11
C LEU A 11 16.19 -1.35 -2.98
N GLU A 12 17.44 -1.83 -3.02
CA GLU A 12 18.01 -2.64 -1.94
C GLU A 12 18.12 -1.88 -0.60
N LYS A 13 18.50 -0.60 -0.63
CA LYS A 13 18.53 0.25 0.56
C LYS A 13 17.13 0.44 1.15
N MET A 14 16.12 0.68 0.31
CA MET A 14 14.72 0.77 0.76
C MET A 14 14.26 -0.52 1.42
N ARG A 15 14.55 -1.68 0.81
CA ARG A 15 14.24 -3.00 1.37
C ARG A 15 14.91 -3.19 2.73
N THR A 16 16.19 -2.88 2.83
CA THR A 16 16.96 -2.96 4.07
C THR A 16 16.38 -2.04 5.14
N ALA A 17 16.08 -0.78 4.80
CA ALA A 17 15.46 0.18 5.71
C ALA A 17 14.11 -0.30 6.27
N ILE A 18 13.28 -0.93 5.43
CA ILE A 18 12.02 -1.55 5.87
C ILE A 18 12.30 -2.69 6.85
N ASN A 19 13.19 -3.63 6.52
CA ASN A 19 13.48 -4.79 7.35
C ASN A 19 14.13 -4.43 8.69
N GLU A 20 15.00 -3.42 8.71
CA GLU A 20 15.70 -2.94 9.90
C GLU A 20 14.89 -1.91 10.71
N LYS A 21 13.69 -1.58 10.24
CA LYS A 21 12.82 -0.55 10.84
C LYS A 21 13.53 0.81 10.94
N ASN A 22 14.21 1.22 9.88
CA ASN A 22 14.91 2.49 9.79
C ASN A 22 14.10 3.48 8.93
N LEU A 23 13.20 4.23 9.56
CA LEU A 23 12.33 5.19 8.86
C LEU A 23 13.14 6.32 8.19
N ASN A 24 14.24 6.77 8.81
CA ASN A 24 15.05 7.85 8.26
C ASN A 24 15.70 7.44 6.94
N ASP A 25 16.24 6.23 6.86
CA ASP A 25 16.80 5.70 5.62
C ASP A 25 15.73 5.52 4.56
N LEU A 26 14.55 5.01 4.92
CA LEU A 26 13.45 4.88 3.98
C LEU A 26 13.04 6.24 3.41
N THR A 27 12.83 7.25 4.26
CA THR A 27 12.40 8.60 3.84
C THR A 27 13.47 9.34 3.03
N SER A 28 14.74 8.93 3.10
CA SER A 28 15.77 9.46 2.20
C SER A 28 15.55 9.07 0.74
N HIS A 29 14.88 7.93 0.51
CA HIS A 29 14.62 7.35 -0.82
C HIS A 29 13.14 7.37 -1.24
N VAL A 30 12.22 7.79 -0.36
CA VAL A 30 10.79 7.92 -0.65
C VAL A 30 10.32 9.28 -0.17
N ASP A 31 9.68 10.04 -1.04
CA ASP A 31 8.84 11.14 -0.61
C ASP A 31 7.51 10.55 -0.11
N VAL A 32 7.48 10.20 1.19
CA VAL A 32 6.36 9.48 1.79
C VAL A 32 5.06 10.27 1.64
N ASP A 33 5.10 11.58 1.77
CA ASP A 33 3.90 12.42 1.66
C ASP A 33 3.37 12.48 0.25
N ALA A 34 4.25 12.71 -0.73
CA ALA A 34 3.87 12.69 -2.15
C ALA A 34 3.36 11.29 -2.56
N PHE A 35 4.10 10.24 -2.20
CA PHE A 35 3.76 8.86 -2.51
C PHE A 35 2.39 8.45 -1.96
N LEU A 36 2.11 8.75 -0.69
CA LEU A 36 0.82 8.42 -0.06
C LEU A 36 -0.33 9.24 -0.63
N ASN A 37 -0.11 10.53 -0.92
CA ASN A 37 -1.15 11.39 -1.48
C ASN A 37 -1.51 10.98 -2.91
N GLU A 38 -0.52 10.81 -3.79
CA GLU A 38 -0.74 10.38 -5.18
C GLU A 38 -1.35 8.98 -5.23
N GLY A 39 -0.80 8.03 -4.47
CA GLY A 39 -1.34 6.67 -4.40
C GLY A 39 -2.76 6.60 -3.86
N TYR A 40 -3.09 7.40 -2.85
CA TYR A 40 -4.45 7.50 -2.32
C TYR A 40 -5.44 7.97 -3.39
N ASP A 41 -5.11 9.03 -4.11
CA ASP A 41 -5.99 9.59 -5.16
C ASP A 41 -6.22 8.58 -6.28
N GLU A 42 -5.16 7.88 -6.73
CA GLU A 42 -5.26 6.86 -7.77
C GLU A 42 -6.12 5.66 -7.33
N VAL A 43 -5.97 5.19 -6.08
CA VAL A 43 -6.80 4.12 -5.52
C VAL A 43 -8.26 4.54 -5.45
N ILE A 44 -8.55 5.75 -4.95
CA ILE A 44 -9.93 6.25 -4.85
C ILE A 44 -10.55 6.43 -6.23
N ASP A 45 -9.80 6.91 -7.21
CA ASP A 45 -10.26 7.02 -8.58
C ASP A 45 -10.61 5.67 -9.19
N GLU A 46 -9.81 4.65 -8.94
CA GLU A 46 -10.06 3.31 -9.44
C GLU A 46 -11.26 2.65 -8.73
N LEU A 47 -11.38 2.81 -7.41
CA LEU A 47 -12.57 2.40 -6.66
C LEU A 47 -13.84 3.09 -7.18
N ALA A 48 -13.78 4.39 -7.45
CA ALA A 48 -14.91 5.14 -7.97
C ALA A 48 -15.34 4.68 -9.37
N LYS A 49 -14.39 4.33 -10.26
CA LYS A 49 -14.68 3.76 -11.59
C LYS A 49 -15.37 2.38 -11.48
N ASN A 50 -15.01 1.60 -10.47
CA ASN A 50 -15.53 0.25 -10.24
C ASN A 50 -16.68 0.22 -9.21
N CYS A 51 -17.27 1.36 -8.88
CA CYS A 51 -18.27 1.50 -7.81
C CYS A 51 -19.47 0.56 -7.99
N SER A 52 -19.91 0.32 -9.24
CA SER A 52 -21.01 -0.60 -9.54
C SER A 52 -20.66 -2.07 -9.27
N LYS A 53 -19.41 -2.46 -9.49
CA LYS A 53 -18.91 -3.81 -9.15
C LYS A 53 -18.93 -3.98 -7.63
N PHE A 54 -18.42 -2.99 -6.90
CA PHE A 54 -18.41 -3.03 -5.43
C PHE A 54 -19.79 -3.05 -4.81
N ASN A 55 -20.74 -2.28 -5.36
CA ASN A 55 -22.12 -2.31 -4.88
C ASN A 55 -22.78 -3.69 -5.04
N LYS A 56 -22.35 -4.48 -6.04
CA LYS A 56 -22.81 -5.87 -6.18
C LYS A 56 -22.17 -6.80 -5.15
N MET A 57 -20.90 -6.57 -4.82
CA MET A 57 -20.14 -7.37 -3.85
C MET A 57 -20.52 -7.00 -2.39
N TYR A 58 -20.75 -5.74 -2.14
CA TYR A 58 -21.08 -5.18 -0.83
C TYR A 58 -22.40 -4.38 -0.87
N PRO A 59 -23.55 -5.03 -1.07
CA PRO A 59 -24.82 -4.35 -1.28
C PRO A 59 -25.31 -3.58 -0.06
N HIS A 60 -24.76 -3.84 1.12
CA HIS A 60 -25.08 -3.14 2.37
C HIS A 60 -24.14 -1.95 2.66
N ASP A 61 -23.07 -1.77 1.88
CA ASP A 61 -22.19 -0.64 2.05
C ASP A 61 -22.79 0.60 1.36
N LEU A 62 -23.22 1.55 2.19
CA LEU A 62 -23.87 2.78 1.73
C LEU A 62 -22.96 3.62 0.79
N LEU A 63 -21.62 3.56 0.98
CA LEU A 63 -20.70 4.32 0.13
C LEU A 63 -20.80 3.89 -1.32
N PHE A 64 -20.82 2.59 -1.58
CA PHE A 64 -20.94 2.07 -2.95
C PHE A 64 -22.35 2.23 -3.51
N LYS A 65 -23.37 2.19 -2.64
CA LYS A 65 -24.77 2.38 -3.05
C LYS A 65 -25.06 3.77 -3.62
N PHE A 66 -24.41 4.80 -3.07
CA PHE A 66 -24.58 6.18 -3.54
C PHE A 66 -23.74 6.53 -4.78
N GLY A 67 -22.91 5.60 -5.27
CA GLY A 67 -22.17 5.73 -6.51
C GLY A 67 -20.85 6.52 -6.39
N SER A 68 -20.21 6.66 -7.54
CA SER A 68 -18.84 7.21 -7.61
C SER A 68 -18.69 8.63 -7.09
N THR A 69 -19.70 9.48 -7.30
CA THR A 69 -19.66 10.88 -6.82
C THR A 69 -19.69 10.95 -5.29
N ALA A 70 -20.54 10.14 -4.66
CA ALA A 70 -20.60 10.09 -3.19
C ALA A 70 -19.31 9.50 -2.59
N LEU A 71 -18.75 8.46 -3.20
CA LEU A 71 -17.49 7.89 -2.79
C LEU A 71 -16.36 8.92 -2.84
N ARG A 72 -16.25 9.68 -3.95
CA ARG A 72 -15.23 10.75 -4.09
C ARG A 72 -15.41 11.83 -3.04
N PHE A 73 -16.65 12.33 -2.84
CA PHE A 73 -16.95 13.33 -1.82
C PHE A 73 -16.61 12.85 -0.41
N TYR A 74 -16.97 11.61 -0.07
CA TYR A 74 -16.64 11.02 1.22
C TYR A 74 -15.12 10.96 1.42
N ASN A 75 -14.38 10.44 0.43
CA ASN A 75 -12.94 10.32 0.52
C ASN A 75 -12.23 11.67 0.57
N GLU A 76 -12.68 12.67 -0.18
CA GLU A 76 -12.15 14.03 -0.09
C GLU A 76 -12.34 14.60 1.33
N ARG A 77 -13.54 14.42 1.90
CA ARG A 77 -13.87 14.90 3.26
C ARG A 77 -13.03 14.22 4.35
N PHE A 78 -12.76 12.93 4.21
CA PHE A 78 -12.05 12.13 5.20
C PHE A 78 -10.60 11.82 4.84
N ARG A 79 -10.09 12.35 3.73
CA ARG A 79 -8.72 12.13 3.26
C ARG A 79 -7.67 12.28 4.36
N GLY A 80 -7.72 13.38 5.09
CA GLY A 80 -6.77 13.66 6.17
C GLY A 80 -6.84 12.63 7.30
N VAL A 81 -8.01 12.09 7.58
CA VAL A 81 -8.19 11.03 8.59
C VAL A 81 -7.58 9.72 8.10
N HIS A 82 -7.87 9.33 6.85
CA HIS A 82 -7.37 8.10 6.25
C HIS A 82 -5.83 8.13 6.13
N LEU A 83 -5.28 9.17 5.53
CA LEU A 83 -3.83 9.32 5.39
C LEU A 83 -3.14 9.44 6.76
N GLY A 84 -3.78 10.13 7.71
CA GLY A 84 -3.29 10.21 9.08
C GLY A 84 -3.28 8.85 9.78
N PHE A 85 -4.25 7.98 9.51
CA PHE A 85 -4.25 6.60 10.02
C PHE A 85 -3.10 5.79 9.40
N VAL A 86 -2.93 5.84 8.09
CA VAL A 86 -1.85 5.12 7.39
C VAL A 86 -0.48 5.56 7.91
N LYS A 87 -0.23 6.87 8.00
CA LYS A 87 1.04 7.41 8.54
C LYS A 87 1.31 6.97 9.97
N ARG A 88 0.30 7.00 10.84
CA ARG A 88 0.46 6.52 12.23
C ARG A 88 0.74 5.02 12.29
N THR A 89 0.09 4.23 11.46
CA THR A 89 0.35 2.78 11.36
C THR A 89 1.78 2.50 10.88
N MET A 90 2.25 3.24 9.87
CA MET A 90 3.65 3.16 9.42
C MET A 90 4.61 3.53 10.54
N ASN A 91 4.39 4.65 11.22
CA ASN A 91 5.24 5.06 12.35
C ASN A 91 5.24 4.01 13.45
N ALA A 92 4.09 3.40 13.78
CA ALA A 92 4.01 2.31 14.73
C ALA A 92 4.83 1.10 14.27
N TYR A 93 4.79 0.74 12.99
CA TYR A 93 5.65 -0.34 12.45
C TYR A 93 7.15 -0.04 12.64
N PHE A 94 7.57 1.20 12.36
CA PHE A 94 8.97 1.62 12.49
C PHE A 94 9.41 1.84 13.95
N ASP A 95 8.49 1.89 14.92
CA ASP A 95 8.85 1.96 16.33
C ASP A 95 9.46 0.64 16.78
N LYS A 96 10.77 0.68 17.13
CA LYS A 96 11.52 -0.50 17.62
C LYS A 96 11.01 -0.99 18.98
N ASN A 97 10.33 -0.13 19.74
CA ASN A 97 9.75 -0.43 21.04
C ASN A 97 8.26 -0.76 20.98
N LEU A 98 7.73 -0.98 19.78
CA LEU A 98 6.31 -1.30 19.57
C LEU A 98 5.92 -2.52 20.41
N THR A 99 5.03 -2.31 21.37
CA THR A 99 4.44 -3.38 22.17
C THR A 99 3.18 -3.89 21.46
N PRO A 100 3.10 -5.18 21.11
CA PRO A 100 1.90 -5.74 20.52
C PRO A 100 0.69 -5.58 21.43
N PRO A 101 -0.41 -4.95 20.97
CA PRO A 101 -1.62 -4.83 21.77
C PRO A 101 -2.36 -6.17 21.85
N LYS A 102 -3.18 -6.33 22.88
CA LYS A 102 -3.98 -7.55 23.06
C LYS A 102 -5.03 -7.75 21.97
N SER A 103 -5.53 -6.67 21.39
CA SER A 103 -6.52 -6.70 20.32
C SER A 103 -6.53 -5.39 19.52
N PHE A 104 -7.17 -5.42 18.35
CA PHE A 104 -7.43 -4.23 17.54
C PHE A 104 -8.20 -3.15 18.33
N ILE A 105 -9.18 -3.56 19.14
CA ILE A 105 -10.03 -2.61 19.89
C ILE A 105 -9.26 -1.82 20.93
N THR A 106 -8.24 -2.42 21.56
CA THR A 106 -7.46 -1.76 22.62
C THR A 106 -6.50 -0.70 22.07
N ASN A 107 -5.89 -0.94 20.93
CA ASN A 107 -5.02 0.02 20.24
C ASN A 107 -4.93 -0.32 18.73
N PRO A 108 -5.83 0.23 17.92
CA PRO A 108 -5.90 -0.09 16.49
C PRO A 108 -4.62 0.26 15.72
N ILE A 109 -3.97 1.37 16.03
CA ILE A 109 -2.76 1.81 15.34
C ILE A 109 -1.61 0.82 15.57
N ASN A 110 -1.35 0.47 16.83
CA ASN A 110 -0.27 -0.47 17.14
C ASN A 110 -0.59 -1.88 16.64
N PHE A 111 -1.86 -2.30 16.69
CA PHE A 111 -2.29 -3.56 16.12
C PHE A 111 -1.99 -3.61 14.61
N CYS A 112 -2.43 -2.60 13.86
CA CYS A 112 -2.14 -2.51 12.44
C CYS A 112 -0.62 -2.42 12.14
N GLY A 113 0.15 -1.73 12.98
CA GLY A 113 1.61 -1.69 12.85
C GLY A 113 2.27 -3.05 13.01
N VAL A 114 1.81 -3.87 13.96
CA VAL A 114 2.29 -5.26 14.14
C VAL A 114 1.92 -6.12 12.94
N GLU A 115 0.66 -6.05 12.49
CA GLU A 115 0.18 -6.83 11.34
C GLU A 115 0.90 -6.42 10.05
N LEU A 116 1.12 -5.11 9.82
CA LEU A 116 1.95 -4.61 8.74
C LEU A 116 3.36 -5.20 8.79
N GLY A 117 3.95 -5.30 9.98
CA GLY A 117 5.27 -5.89 10.17
C GLY A 117 5.32 -7.37 9.81
N LYS A 118 4.32 -8.15 10.18
CA LYS A 118 4.21 -9.57 9.80
C LYS A 118 4.09 -9.72 8.29
N LEU A 119 3.27 -8.86 7.68
CA LEU A 119 3.08 -8.81 6.25
C LEU A 119 4.39 -8.51 5.53
N LEU A 120 5.03 -7.37 5.82
CA LEU A 120 6.26 -6.96 5.14
C LEU A 120 7.39 -7.99 5.26
N LYS A 121 7.46 -8.72 6.39
CA LYS A 121 8.43 -9.81 6.58
C LYS A 121 8.14 -11.03 5.72
N SER A 122 6.89 -11.25 5.33
CA SER A 122 6.49 -12.37 4.49
C SER A 122 6.64 -12.10 3.01
N LEU A 123 6.99 -10.86 2.61
CA LEU A 123 7.11 -10.44 1.23
C LEU A 123 8.56 -10.52 0.75
N HIS A 124 8.71 -11.01 -0.46
CA HIS A 124 9.93 -10.99 -1.24
C HIS A 124 9.73 -10.14 -2.48
N CYS A 125 10.78 -9.51 -2.97
CA CYS A 125 10.73 -8.75 -4.20
C CYS A 125 11.81 -9.24 -5.17
N ASP A 126 11.45 -9.28 -6.45
CA ASP A 126 12.33 -9.61 -7.55
C ASP A 126 12.24 -8.54 -8.63
N ILE A 127 13.37 -7.87 -8.89
CA ILE A 127 13.44 -6.77 -9.85
C ILE A 127 13.56 -7.39 -11.25
N LYS A 128 12.58 -7.19 -12.10
CA LYS A 128 12.50 -7.76 -13.45
C LYS A 128 13.17 -6.90 -14.48
N LYS A 129 12.93 -5.58 -14.40
CA LYS A 129 13.41 -4.65 -15.41
C LYS A 129 13.60 -3.28 -14.79
N VAL A 130 14.63 -2.58 -15.25
CA VAL A 130 14.87 -1.19 -14.94
C VAL A 130 15.10 -0.45 -16.24
N SER A 131 14.42 0.66 -16.44
CA SER A 131 14.66 1.60 -17.54
C SER A 131 14.88 2.98 -16.98
N VAL A 132 15.89 3.66 -17.51
CA VAL A 132 16.27 5.00 -17.05
C VAL A 132 16.24 5.95 -18.24
N GLU A 133 15.54 7.07 -18.08
CA GLU A 133 15.48 8.14 -19.06
C GLU A 133 15.68 9.49 -18.35
N ASN A 134 16.83 10.11 -18.59
CA ASN A 134 17.26 11.35 -17.94
C ASN A 134 17.25 11.23 -16.40
N SER A 135 16.43 12.08 -15.74
CA SER A 135 16.24 12.09 -14.28
C SER A 135 15.04 11.26 -13.80
N ARG A 136 14.47 10.41 -14.68
CA ARG A 136 13.38 9.49 -14.35
C ARG A 136 13.80 8.06 -14.58
N ALA A 137 13.29 7.17 -13.76
CA ALA A 137 13.49 5.75 -13.95
C ALA A 137 12.18 4.99 -13.64
N VAL A 138 11.99 3.88 -14.34
CA VAL A 138 10.89 2.96 -14.11
C VAL A 138 11.47 1.59 -13.74
N ALA A 139 11.02 1.01 -12.65
CA ALA A 139 11.39 -0.33 -12.23
C ALA A 139 10.14 -1.22 -12.19
N GLU A 140 10.21 -2.34 -12.90
CA GLU A 140 9.24 -3.42 -12.83
C GLU A 140 9.69 -4.41 -11.75
N VAL A 141 8.85 -4.64 -10.74
CA VAL A 141 9.19 -5.45 -9.56
C VAL A 141 8.05 -6.42 -9.27
N ASP A 142 8.35 -7.70 -9.23
CA ASP A 142 7.42 -8.70 -8.73
C ASP A 142 7.56 -8.80 -7.20
N ILE A 143 6.44 -8.66 -6.50
CA ILE A 143 6.35 -8.87 -5.06
C ILE A 143 5.52 -10.12 -4.82
N PHE A 144 6.09 -11.07 -4.11
CA PHE A 144 5.45 -12.35 -3.81
C PHE A 144 5.61 -12.70 -2.34
N GLY A 145 4.62 -13.40 -1.82
CA GLY A 145 4.62 -13.86 -0.44
C GLY A 145 5.35 -15.19 -0.26
N ASP A 146 5.91 -15.38 0.91
CA ASP A 146 6.45 -16.67 1.35
C ASP A 146 5.35 -17.71 1.64
N ASN A 147 5.72 -18.89 2.14
CA ASN A 147 4.79 -19.96 2.48
C ASN A 147 4.04 -19.75 3.82
N SER A 148 4.23 -18.62 4.49
CA SER A 148 3.47 -18.26 5.70
C SER A 148 2.01 -17.96 5.36
N SER A 149 1.15 -17.91 6.40
CA SER A 149 -0.25 -17.51 6.21
C SER A 149 -0.38 -16.11 5.58
N TYR A 150 0.46 -15.17 5.98
CA TYR A 150 0.49 -13.81 5.41
C TYR A 150 1.00 -13.82 3.96
N GLY A 151 2.09 -14.52 3.68
CA GLY A 151 2.65 -14.58 2.34
C GLY A 151 1.70 -15.21 1.32
N ARG A 152 0.99 -16.28 1.71
CA ARG A 152 0.01 -16.94 0.83
C ARG A 152 -1.19 -16.07 0.47
N MET A 153 -1.50 -15.06 1.29
CA MET A 153 -2.59 -14.11 1.00
C MET A 153 -2.26 -13.17 -0.17
N TRP A 154 -0.96 -12.91 -0.43
CA TRP A 154 -0.57 -11.89 -1.42
C TRP A 154 -0.48 -12.42 -2.85
N GLY A 155 -0.23 -13.69 -3.05
CA GLY A 155 0.07 -14.22 -4.38
C GLY A 155 1.29 -13.51 -5.01
N ASN A 156 1.27 -13.35 -6.33
CA ASN A 156 2.27 -12.57 -7.07
C ASN A 156 1.64 -11.25 -7.53
N LEU A 157 2.21 -10.15 -7.09
CA LEU A 157 1.81 -8.81 -7.51
C LEU A 157 2.93 -8.17 -8.32
N HIS A 158 2.61 -7.69 -9.49
CA HIS A 158 3.52 -6.97 -10.36
C HIS A 158 3.37 -5.47 -10.13
N PHE A 159 4.43 -4.81 -9.68
CA PHE A 159 4.48 -3.38 -9.45
C PHE A 159 5.35 -2.70 -10.51
N VAL A 160 4.90 -1.54 -10.96
CA VAL A 160 5.67 -0.63 -11.81
C VAL A 160 5.88 0.66 -11.03
N PHE A 161 7.11 0.86 -10.57
CA PHE A 161 7.50 2.02 -9.77
C PHE A 161 8.15 3.10 -10.63
N GLU A 162 7.74 4.36 -10.44
CA GLU A 162 8.44 5.52 -10.99
C GLU A 162 9.36 6.13 -9.92
N PHE A 163 10.60 6.36 -10.32
CA PHE A 163 11.62 7.07 -9.53
C PHE A 163 12.01 8.38 -10.21
N VAL A 164 12.42 9.35 -9.39
CA VAL A 164 12.96 10.64 -9.85
C VAL A 164 14.30 10.87 -9.16
N GLU A 165 15.30 11.30 -9.91
CA GLU A 165 16.59 11.70 -9.36
C GLU A 165 16.52 13.13 -8.82
N VAL A 166 16.80 13.30 -7.53
CA VAL A 166 16.83 14.59 -6.84
C VAL A 166 18.17 14.72 -6.12
N GLY A 167 19.01 15.65 -6.55
CA GLY A 167 20.32 15.86 -5.93
C GLY A 167 21.26 14.65 -5.99
N GLY A 168 21.17 13.84 -7.04
CA GLY A 168 22.00 12.63 -7.21
C GLY A 168 21.46 11.39 -6.46
N VAL A 169 20.27 11.50 -5.82
CA VAL A 169 19.61 10.39 -5.13
C VAL A 169 18.30 10.03 -5.83
N TRP A 170 18.11 8.76 -6.11
CA TRP A 170 16.84 8.25 -6.63
C TRP A 170 15.79 8.20 -5.54
N LYS A 171 14.62 8.79 -5.80
CA LYS A 171 13.48 8.77 -4.89
C LYS A 171 12.29 8.12 -5.56
N LEU A 172 11.66 7.18 -4.86
CA LEU A 172 10.38 6.61 -5.27
C LEU A 172 9.32 7.70 -5.24
N LYS A 173 8.67 7.89 -6.38
CA LYS A 173 7.64 8.92 -6.56
C LYS A 173 6.25 8.33 -6.51
N LYS A 174 5.97 7.29 -7.31
CA LYS A 174 4.63 6.69 -7.41
C LYS A 174 4.64 5.27 -7.95
N ILE A 175 3.48 4.63 -7.87
CA ILE A 175 3.17 3.36 -8.55
C ILE A 175 2.42 3.69 -9.84
N LEU A 176 2.91 3.19 -10.98
CA LEU A 176 2.31 3.50 -12.30
C LEU A 176 1.13 2.59 -12.66
N ASN A 177 1.06 1.40 -12.07
CA ASN A 177 0.06 0.39 -12.39
C ASN A 177 -0.93 0.12 -11.25
N VAL A 178 -1.31 1.14 -10.49
CA VAL A 178 -2.29 1.03 -9.37
C VAL A 178 -3.57 0.33 -9.82
N ARG A 179 -4.03 0.63 -11.03
CA ARG A 179 -5.24 0.01 -11.59
C ARG A 179 -5.18 -1.52 -11.62
N GLU A 180 -4.04 -2.08 -11.99
CA GLU A 180 -3.82 -3.53 -12.10
C GLU A 180 -3.72 -4.19 -10.72
N LEU A 181 -3.32 -3.41 -9.71
CA LEU A 181 -3.17 -3.87 -8.32
C LEU A 181 -4.49 -3.87 -7.55
N VAL A 182 -5.40 -2.95 -7.90
CA VAL A 182 -6.67 -2.81 -7.17
C VAL A 182 -7.54 -4.06 -7.35
N ALA A 183 -7.65 -4.60 -8.55
CA ALA A 183 -8.50 -5.77 -8.82
C ALA A 183 -8.13 -7.01 -7.97
N PRO A 184 -6.85 -7.46 -7.93
CA PRO A 184 -6.44 -8.59 -7.08
C PRO A 184 -6.65 -8.35 -5.58
N VAL A 185 -6.40 -7.10 -5.10
CA VAL A 185 -6.63 -6.75 -3.69
C VAL A 185 -8.10 -6.87 -3.33
N LEU A 186 -8.98 -6.55 -4.25
CA LEU A 186 -10.42 -6.65 -4.04
C LEU A 186 -10.91 -8.10 -4.11
N ASP A 187 -10.36 -8.89 -5.03
CA ASP A 187 -10.66 -10.31 -5.10
C ASP A 187 -10.18 -11.04 -3.82
N MET A 188 -9.04 -10.61 -3.24
CA MET A 188 -8.59 -11.06 -1.93
C MET A 188 -9.54 -10.62 -0.82
N ALA A 189 -9.97 -9.37 -0.80
CA ALA A 189 -10.89 -8.86 0.21
C ALA A 189 -12.24 -9.60 0.16
N GLU A 190 -12.73 -9.95 -1.03
CA GLU A 190 -13.93 -10.79 -1.21
C GLU A 190 -13.75 -12.18 -0.59
N THR A 191 -12.56 -12.77 -0.72
CA THR A 191 -12.26 -14.10 -0.16
C THR A 191 -12.16 -14.09 1.37
N PHE A 192 -11.65 -13.00 1.95
CA PHE A 192 -11.39 -12.86 3.39
C PHE A 192 -12.47 -12.10 4.15
N TRP A 193 -13.34 -11.35 3.44
CA TRP A 193 -14.48 -10.69 4.06
C TRP A 193 -15.61 -11.72 4.17
N PRO A 194 -15.85 -12.26 5.35
CA PRO A 194 -16.90 -13.27 5.47
C PRO A 194 -18.23 -12.61 5.07
N HIS A 195 -18.98 -13.27 4.20
CA HIS A 195 -20.36 -12.90 3.88
C HIS A 195 -21.28 -12.87 5.13
N GLU A 196 -20.75 -13.29 6.27
CA GLU A 196 -21.40 -13.43 7.58
C GLU A 196 -21.24 -12.21 8.50
N TRP A 197 -20.62 -11.13 8.05
CA TRP A 197 -20.70 -9.84 8.76
C TRP A 197 -22.05 -9.17 8.48
N ASP A 198 -23.10 -9.97 8.47
CA ASP A 198 -24.44 -9.52 8.73
C ASP A 198 -24.48 -9.11 10.21
N LEU A 199 -24.15 -7.84 10.47
CA LEU A 199 -24.11 -7.26 11.81
C LEU A 199 -25.49 -7.28 12.48
N GLY A 200 -26.47 -8.01 11.91
CA GLY A 200 -27.82 -8.13 12.45
C GLY A 200 -28.59 -6.81 12.51
N ILE A 201 -28.04 -5.74 11.93
CA ILE A 201 -28.69 -4.44 11.84
C ILE A 201 -29.66 -4.52 10.66
N LYS A 202 -30.84 -5.02 10.92
CA LYS A 202 -31.99 -4.80 10.04
C LYS A 202 -32.36 -3.31 10.14
N LEU A 203 -31.99 -2.52 9.13
CA LEU A 203 -32.57 -1.19 8.92
C LEU A 203 -33.97 -1.31 8.36
#